data_188ebd66b98b7d26bf1b1c945b9d1f3c
#
_entry.id   188ebd66b98b7d26bf1b1c945b9d1f3c
#
_cell.length_a   1.000
_cell.length_b   1.000
_cell.length_c   1.000
_cell.angle_alpha   90.00
_cell.angle_beta   90.00
_cell.angle_gamma   90.00
#
_symmetry.space_group_name_H-M   'P 1'
#
loop_
_entity.id
_entity.type
_entity.pdbx_description
1 polymer ?
#
loop_
_entity_poly.entity_id
_entity_poly.type
_entity_poly.pdbx_seq_one_letter_code
_entity_poly.pdbx_strand_id
1 'polypeptide(L)'
;MAKKKYQKRNSTARQVRTAVIVVAVIVAVWWFIGHAKELGFKRVESGAPASNVDVEALMEVNAPEGLRQQIVAYEGYTASFNADLRIPNYVVYELTRFETQGAEPRHNKFMCDTDVEGCPTTDDYKGSGYDRGHMAPAADMKWSKKAMQESFFLTNICPVSYTHLRAHETELH
;
A
#
# COMPACT_ATOMS: atom_id res chain seq x y z
N MET A 1 -65.23 -18.25 -6.80
CA MET A 1 -64.39 -18.36 -5.58
C MET A 1 -63.31 -19.46 -5.62
N ALA A 2 -63.40 -20.48 -6.42
CA ALA A 2 -62.43 -21.59 -6.49
C ALA A 2 -61.03 -21.25 -7.06
N LYS A 3 -60.91 -20.37 -8.06
CA LYS A 3 -59.62 -19.98 -8.68
C LYS A 3 -58.67 -19.27 -7.72
N LYS A 4 -59.19 -18.46 -6.80
CA LYS A 4 -58.36 -17.72 -5.82
C LYS A 4 -57.71 -18.63 -4.76
N LYS A 5 -58.41 -19.73 -4.41
CA LYS A 5 -57.93 -20.73 -3.44
C LYS A 5 -56.81 -21.60 -4.02
N TYR A 6 -56.85 -21.89 -5.32
CA TYR A 6 -55.83 -22.68 -6.04
C TYR A 6 -54.50 -21.91 -6.24
N GLN A 7 -54.57 -20.62 -6.56
CA GLN A 7 -53.40 -19.75 -6.67
C GLN A 7 -52.68 -19.57 -5.32
N LYS A 8 -53.39 -19.44 -4.23
CA LYS A 8 -52.79 -19.28 -2.88
C LYS A 8 -52.05 -20.55 -2.43
N ARG A 9 -52.55 -21.72 -2.82
CA ARG A 9 -51.94 -23.02 -2.49
C ARG A 9 -50.64 -23.27 -3.26
N ASN A 10 -50.55 -22.82 -4.52
CA ASN A 10 -49.31 -22.94 -5.32
C ASN A 10 -48.22 -21.97 -4.88
N SER A 11 -48.56 -20.77 -4.39
CA SER A 11 -47.61 -19.81 -3.85
C SER A 11 -46.97 -20.32 -2.56
N THR A 12 -47.75 -20.91 -1.67
CA THR A 12 -47.23 -21.48 -0.41
C THR A 12 -46.33 -22.68 -0.64
N ALA A 13 -46.72 -23.57 -1.59
CA ALA A 13 -45.89 -24.72 -1.95
C ALA A 13 -44.54 -24.29 -2.61
N ARG A 14 -44.58 -23.19 -3.38
CA ARG A 14 -43.33 -22.62 -3.98
C ARG A 14 -42.43 -22.00 -2.93
N GLN A 15 -42.99 -21.26 -1.98
CA GLN A 15 -42.27 -20.67 -0.84
C GLN A 15 -41.65 -21.75 0.06
N VAL A 16 -42.39 -22.83 0.37
CA VAL A 16 -41.87 -23.94 1.15
C VAL A 16 -40.71 -24.65 0.42
N ARG A 17 -40.82 -24.88 -0.90
CA ARG A 17 -39.74 -25.45 -1.69
C ARG A 17 -38.48 -24.58 -1.71
N THR A 18 -38.66 -23.26 -1.84
CA THR A 18 -37.52 -22.31 -1.81
C THR A 18 -36.86 -22.33 -0.44
N ALA A 19 -37.64 -22.32 0.64
CA ALA A 19 -37.12 -22.38 2.01
C ALA A 19 -36.33 -23.67 2.27
N VAL A 20 -36.83 -24.84 1.80
CA VAL A 20 -36.14 -26.11 1.92
C VAL A 20 -34.82 -26.13 1.16
N ILE A 21 -34.77 -25.55 -0.06
CA ILE A 21 -33.56 -25.45 -0.86
C ILE A 21 -32.53 -24.56 -0.14
N VAL A 22 -32.95 -23.41 0.38
CA VAL A 22 -32.06 -22.49 1.11
C VAL A 22 -31.47 -23.17 2.34
N VAL A 23 -32.28 -23.86 3.13
CA VAL A 23 -31.81 -24.62 4.30
C VAL A 23 -30.83 -25.72 3.89
N ALA A 24 -31.12 -26.47 2.83
CA ALA A 24 -30.24 -27.52 2.30
C ALA A 24 -28.88 -26.95 1.84
N VAL A 25 -28.87 -25.78 1.19
CA VAL A 25 -27.64 -25.11 0.78
C VAL A 25 -26.84 -24.65 2.00
N ILE A 26 -27.48 -24.07 3.01
CA ILE A 26 -26.84 -23.65 4.25
C ILE A 26 -26.19 -24.86 4.96
N VAL A 27 -26.92 -25.97 5.07
CA VAL A 27 -26.41 -27.19 5.68
C VAL A 27 -25.23 -27.77 4.87
N ALA A 28 -25.32 -27.76 3.54
CA ALA A 28 -24.23 -28.22 2.68
C ALA A 28 -22.96 -27.36 2.80
N VAL A 29 -23.13 -26.04 2.90
CA VAL A 29 -22.03 -25.10 3.12
C VAL A 29 -21.41 -25.34 4.52
N TRP A 30 -22.21 -25.51 5.55
CA TRP A 30 -21.74 -25.83 6.90
C TRP A 30 -21.00 -27.15 6.95
N TRP A 31 -21.54 -28.18 6.30
CA TRP A 31 -20.91 -29.48 6.18
C TRP A 31 -19.57 -29.37 5.44
N PHE A 32 -19.54 -28.63 4.32
CA PHE A 32 -18.34 -28.42 3.53
C PHE A 32 -17.25 -27.68 4.32
N ILE A 33 -17.64 -26.62 5.07
CA ILE A 33 -16.70 -25.90 5.94
C ILE A 33 -16.16 -26.82 7.05
N GLY A 34 -17.02 -27.65 7.66
CA GLY A 34 -16.63 -28.59 8.71
C GLY A 34 -15.68 -29.68 8.21
N HIS A 35 -15.84 -30.15 6.97
CA HIS A 35 -15.07 -31.26 6.39
C HIS A 35 -14.00 -30.80 5.39
N ALA A 36 -13.81 -29.48 5.23
CA ALA A 36 -12.82 -28.93 4.31
C ALA A 36 -11.39 -29.42 4.60
N LYS A 37 -11.08 -29.70 5.87
CA LYS A 37 -9.80 -30.26 6.29
C LYS A 37 -9.62 -31.73 5.83
N GLU A 38 -10.69 -32.51 5.84
CA GLU A 38 -10.67 -33.92 5.43
C GLU A 38 -10.65 -34.10 3.91
N LEU A 39 -11.21 -33.13 3.18
CA LEU A 39 -11.21 -33.10 1.71
C LEU A 39 -9.87 -32.67 1.10
N GLY A 40 -8.82 -32.54 1.91
CA GLY A 40 -7.48 -32.23 1.41
C GLY A 40 -7.30 -30.81 0.91
N PHE A 41 -8.25 -29.91 1.18
CA PHE A 41 -8.01 -28.48 1.03
C PHE A 41 -6.99 -28.05 2.08
N LYS A 42 -5.72 -28.30 1.80
CA LYS A 42 -4.64 -27.63 2.49
C LYS A 42 -4.84 -26.14 2.22
N ARG A 43 -5.21 -25.40 3.25
CA ARG A 43 -4.95 -23.97 3.26
C ARG A 43 -3.50 -23.85 2.85
N VAL A 44 -3.23 -23.23 1.73
CA VAL A 44 -1.89 -22.79 1.39
C VAL A 44 -1.59 -21.75 2.47
N GLU A 45 -1.05 -22.23 3.60
CA GLU A 45 -0.32 -21.34 4.48
C GLU A 45 0.78 -20.82 3.56
N SER A 46 0.73 -19.54 3.26
CA SER A 46 1.84 -18.81 2.70
C SER A 46 2.92 -18.75 3.77
N GLY A 47 3.44 -19.92 4.11
CA GLY A 47 4.61 -20.08 4.92
C GLY A 47 5.82 -19.84 4.03
N ALA A 48 6.09 -18.60 3.75
CA ALA A 48 7.47 -18.20 3.83
C ALA A 48 7.89 -18.55 5.27
N PRO A 49 9.01 -19.29 5.52
CA PRO A 49 9.54 -19.40 6.84
C PRO A 49 9.57 -17.97 7.39
N ALA A 50 8.95 -17.76 8.54
CA ALA A 50 9.21 -16.56 9.31
C ALA A 50 10.72 -16.65 9.61
N SER A 51 11.53 -16.13 8.71
CA SER A 51 12.89 -15.79 9.06
C SER A 51 12.69 -14.83 10.22
N ASN A 52 13.29 -15.13 11.37
CA ASN A 52 13.42 -14.19 12.47
C ASN A 52 14.35 -13.06 12.02
N VAL A 53 13.97 -12.38 10.93
CA VAL A 53 14.65 -11.22 10.43
C VAL A 53 14.20 -10.09 11.31
N ASP A 54 15.11 -9.56 12.07
CA ASP A 54 14.90 -8.35 12.83
C ASP A 54 14.82 -7.18 11.84
N VAL A 55 13.58 -6.83 11.48
CA VAL A 55 13.31 -5.75 10.53
C VAL A 55 13.83 -4.41 11.07
N GLU A 56 13.74 -4.20 12.37
CA GLU A 56 14.21 -2.98 13.01
C GLU A 56 15.74 -2.84 12.87
N ALA A 57 16.49 -3.93 13.03
CA ALA A 57 17.92 -3.95 12.79
C ALA A 57 18.28 -3.72 11.31
N LEU A 58 17.45 -4.17 10.37
CA LEU A 58 17.66 -3.90 8.94
C LEU A 58 17.36 -2.46 8.53
N MET A 59 16.54 -1.76 9.32
CA MET A 59 16.20 -0.35 9.08
C MET A 59 17.25 0.61 9.69
N GLU A 60 18.20 0.10 10.47
CA GLU A 60 19.26 0.88 11.06
C GLU A 60 20.30 1.27 10.00
N VAL A 61 20.52 2.57 9.84
CA VAL A 61 21.50 3.11 8.89
C VAL A 61 22.72 3.60 9.62
N ASN A 62 23.88 3.03 9.33
CA ASN A 62 25.18 3.52 9.79
C ASN A 62 25.56 4.79 9.03
N ALA A 63 25.10 5.94 9.49
CA ALA A 63 25.45 7.22 8.91
C ALA A 63 26.88 7.63 9.28
N PRO A 64 27.62 8.32 8.39
CA PRO A 64 28.94 8.87 8.70
C PRO A 64 28.89 9.82 9.91
N GLU A 65 29.93 9.80 10.73
CA GLU A 65 30.06 10.74 11.84
C GLU A 65 30.07 12.20 11.34
N GLY A 66 29.34 13.06 12.06
CA GLY A 66 29.24 14.48 11.70
C GLY A 66 28.26 14.81 10.55
N LEU A 67 27.56 13.83 10.03
CA LEU A 67 26.51 14.08 9.05
C LEU A 67 25.37 14.88 9.69
N ARG A 68 25.10 16.08 9.16
CA ARG A 68 23.95 16.86 9.61
C ARG A 68 22.67 16.15 9.13
N GLN A 69 21.79 15.83 10.09
CA GLN A 69 20.57 15.11 9.81
C GLN A 69 19.46 15.44 10.80
N GLN A 70 18.26 15.52 10.28
CA GLN A 70 17.00 15.45 11.02
C GLN A 70 16.32 14.14 10.64
N ILE A 71 16.09 13.26 11.61
CA ILE A 71 15.37 12.02 11.39
C ILE A 71 13.86 12.30 11.50
N VAL A 72 13.13 12.06 10.46
CA VAL A 72 11.69 12.31 10.37
C VAL A 72 10.99 11.01 10.01
N ALA A 73 10.14 10.53 10.92
CA ALA A 73 9.36 9.32 10.72
C ALA A 73 7.98 9.68 10.14
N TYR A 74 7.68 9.12 8.99
CA TYR A 74 6.38 9.18 8.31
C TYR A 74 5.68 7.83 8.42
N GLU A 75 4.44 7.74 7.95
CA GLU A 75 3.66 6.49 8.05
C GLU A 75 4.28 5.36 7.23
N GLY A 76 4.83 5.65 6.06
CA GLY A 76 5.37 4.64 5.15
C GLY A 76 6.90 4.61 5.05
N TYR A 77 7.62 5.55 5.65
CA TYR A 77 9.07 5.62 5.56
C TYR A 77 9.66 6.53 6.64
N THR A 78 10.96 6.39 6.85
CA THR A 78 11.75 7.32 7.66
C THR A 78 12.79 8.01 6.79
N ALA A 79 12.86 9.34 6.85
CA ALA A 79 13.83 10.14 6.11
C ALA A 79 14.88 10.72 7.06
N SER A 80 16.14 10.70 6.65
CA SER A 80 17.20 11.52 7.22
C SER A 80 17.38 12.75 6.34
N PHE A 81 16.92 13.90 6.82
CA PHE A 81 16.93 15.13 6.04
C PHE A 81 18.10 16.03 6.43
N ASN A 82 18.77 16.62 5.47
CA ASN A 82 19.86 17.55 5.62
C ASN A 82 19.39 18.98 5.36
N ALA A 83 19.26 19.76 6.40
CA ALA A 83 18.77 21.14 6.32
C ALA A 83 19.73 22.07 5.54
N ASP A 84 21.04 21.82 5.55
CA ASP A 84 22.02 22.65 4.84
C ASP A 84 21.98 22.41 3.34
N LEU A 85 21.89 21.12 2.95
CA LEU A 85 21.79 20.70 1.56
C LEU A 85 20.36 20.78 1.02
N ARG A 86 19.36 20.85 1.92
CA ARG A 86 17.94 20.90 1.62
C ARG A 86 17.43 19.69 0.82
N ILE A 87 18.06 18.52 1.07
CA ILE A 87 17.71 17.23 0.45
C ILE A 87 17.81 16.13 1.51
N PRO A 88 17.13 14.99 1.33
CA PRO A 88 17.34 13.82 2.17
C PRO A 88 18.75 13.23 1.94
N ASN A 89 19.40 12.84 3.05
CA ASN A 89 20.65 12.05 2.99
C ASN A 89 20.32 10.61 2.56
N TYR A 90 19.26 10.03 3.15
CA TYR A 90 18.73 8.71 2.86
C TYR A 90 17.28 8.62 3.28
N VAL A 91 16.61 7.61 2.75
CA VAL A 91 15.26 7.21 3.15
C VAL A 91 15.25 5.70 3.34
N VAL A 92 14.66 5.23 4.43
CA VAL A 92 14.47 3.81 4.72
C VAL A 92 12.98 3.48 4.87
N TYR A 93 12.56 2.34 4.35
CA TYR A 93 11.21 1.84 4.52
C TYR A 93 11.19 0.32 4.34
N GLU A 94 10.20 -0.31 4.96
CA GLU A 94 9.84 -1.69 4.70
C GLU A 94 8.75 -1.72 3.62
N LEU A 95 8.78 -2.70 2.75
CA LEU A 95 7.72 -2.97 1.79
C LEU A 95 7.26 -4.42 1.95
N THR A 96 6.12 -4.58 2.59
CA THR A 96 5.51 -5.89 2.78
C THR A 96 4.68 -6.30 1.56
N ARG A 97 4.44 -7.62 1.42
CA ARG A 97 3.57 -8.13 0.35
C ARG A 97 2.15 -7.54 0.40
N PHE A 98 1.65 -7.22 1.60
CA PHE A 98 0.33 -6.60 1.76
C PHE A 98 0.32 -5.19 1.16
N GLU A 99 1.35 -4.41 1.41
CA GLU A 99 1.48 -3.03 0.95
C GLU A 99 1.57 -2.91 -0.58
N THR A 100 2.16 -3.93 -1.25
CA THR A 100 2.21 -3.95 -2.72
C THR A 100 0.84 -4.07 -3.40
N GLN A 101 -0.22 -4.39 -2.64
CA GLN A 101 -1.58 -4.56 -3.18
C GLN A 101 -2.47 -3.33 -2.94
N GLY A 102 -1.92 -2.25 -2.43
CA GLY A 102 -2.64 -1.01 -2.21
C GLY A 102 -3.20 -0.41 -3.50
N ALA A 103 -4.36 0.27 -3.39
CA ALA A 103 -5.07 0.84 -4.53
C ALA A 103 -5.29 2.36 -4.40
N GLU A 104 -4.67 3.02 -3.41
CA GLU A 104 -4.79 4.47 -3.26
C GLU A 104 -4.32 5.18 -4.54
N PRO A 105 -5.09 6.16 -5.03
CA PRO A 105 -4.72 6.95 -6.20
C PRO A 105 -3.48 7.79 -5.89
N ARG A 106 -2.65 7.99 -6.92
CA ARG A 106 -1.44 8.80 -6.79
C ARG A 106 -1.78 10.23 -6.39
N HIS A 107 -1.14 10.71 -5.33
CA HIS A 107 -1.16 12.14 -4.97
C HIS A 107 -0.18 12.89 -5.85
N ASN A 108 -0.62 13.97 -6.53
CA ASN A 108 0.21 14.67 -7.52
C ASN A 108 0.71 16.05 -7.04
N LYS A 109 0.54 16.35 -5.76
CA LYS A 109 0.90 17.65 -5.19
C LYS A 109 2.07 17.53 -4.25
N PHE A 110 3.22 18.04 -4.67
CA PHE A 110 4.39 18.16 -3.80
C PHE A 110 4.17 19.26 -2.76
N MET A 111 4.65 19.01 -1.55
CA MET A 111 4.48 19.89 -0.41
C MET A 111 5.77 19.94 0.42
N CYS A 112 6.04 21.08 1.02
CA CYS A 112 7.04 21.18 2.09
C CYS A 112 6.44 20.60 3.38
N ASP A 113 7.24 19.88 4.15
CA ASP A 113 6.92 19.57 5.52
C ASP A 113 7.36 20.75 6.39
N THR A 114 6.40 21.46 6.98
CA THR A 114 6.64 22.68 7.76
C THR A 114 7.33 22.42 9.09
N ASP A 115 7.31 21.18 9.58
CA ASP A 115 7.92 20.78 10.83
C ASP A 115 9.42 20.44 10.67
N VAL A 116 9.90 20.41 9.42
CA VAL A 116 11.29 20.09 9.09
C VAL A 116 12.07 21.34 8.71
N GLU A 117 13.11 21.63 9.47
CA GLU A 117 13.99 22.77 9.21
C GLU A 117 14.65 22.66 7.83
N GLY A 118 14.65 23.76 7.08
CA GLY A 118 15.32 23.82 5.77
C GLY A 118 14.59 23.06 4.65
N CYS A 119 13.39 22.54 4.88
CA CYS A 119 12.61 21.85 3.85
C CYS A 119 12.42 22.78 2.63
N PRO A 120 12.75 22.31 1.39
CA PRO A 120 12.59 23.12 0.19
C PRO A 120 11.12 23.35 -0.16
N THR A 121 10.88 24.28 -1.04
CA THR A 121 9.57 24.52 -1.66
C THR A 121 9.56 24.03 -3.11
N THR A 122 8.39 23.95 -3.71
CA THR A 122 8.26 23.60 -5.13
C THR A 122 8.90 24.66 -6.05
N ASP A 123 9.04 25.89 -5.59
CA ASP A 123 9.65 26.97 -6.35
C ASP A 123 11.18 26.84 -6.43
N ASP A 124 11.81 26.18 -5.48
CA ASP A 124 13.25 25.86 -5.53
C ASP A 124 13.62 24.95 -6.71
N TYR A 125 12.68 24.12 -7.16
CA TYR A 125 12.86 23.25 -8.34
C TYR A 125 12.50 23.94 -9.66
N LYS A 126 11.73 25.02 -9.60
CA LYS A 126 11.23 25.69 -10.80
C LYS A 126 12.36 26.39 -11.55
N GLY A 127 12.59 25.97 -12.79
CA GLY A 127 13.67 26.52 -13.62
C GLY A 127 15.08 26.09 -13.20
N SER A 128 15.23 25.16 -12.25
CA SER A 128 16.50 24.64 -11.79
C SER A 128 17.21 23.73 -12.81
N GLY A 129 16.47 23.18 -13.79
CA GLY A 129 16.96 22.13 -14.70
C GLY A 129 16.90 20.72 -14.12
N TYR A 130 16.33 20.55 -12.93
CA TYR A 130 16.15 19.27 -12.27
C TYR A 130 14.68 18.94 -12.05
N ASP A 131 14.36 17.67 -12.17
CA ASP A 131 13.06 17.11 -11.76
C ASP A 131 13.07 16.66 -10.29
N ARG A 132 11.88 16.38 -9.77
CA ARG A 132 11.64 15.93 -8.40
C ARG A 132 11.57 14.41 -8.36
N GLY A 133 12.69 13.77 -8.00
CA GLY A 133 12.80 12.32 -7.86
C GLY A 133 12.40 11.86 -6.47
N HIS A 134 11.46 10.92 -6.37
CA HIS A 134 11.09 10.28 -5.11
C HIS A 134 12.21 9.30 -4.69
N MET A 135 12.61 9.33 -3.41
CA MET A 135 13.49 8.33 -2.83
C MET A 135 12.70 7.10 -2.38
N ALA A 136 11.65 7.26 -1.58
CA ALA A 136 10.63 6.23 -1.38
C ALA A 136 9.53 6.40 -2.44
N PRO A 137 9.35 5.45 -3.39
CA PRO A 137 8.44 5.59 -4.51
C PRO A 137 6.98 5.72 -4.06
N ALA A 138 6.23 6.66 -4.65
CA ALA A 138 4.80 6.79 -4.37
C ALA A 138 4.00 5.52 -4.75
N ALA A 139 4.52 4.69 -5.65
CA ALA A 139 3.88 3.42 -6.02
C ALA A 139 3.85 2.42 -4.85
N ASP A 140 4.84 2.47 -3.97
CA ASP A 140 4.96 1.60 -2.80
C ASP A 140 4.11 2.07 -1.62
N MET A 141 3.57 3.29 -1.69
CA MET A 141 2.75 3.92 -0.64
C MET A 141 1.24 3.83 -0.93
N LYS A 142 0.81 2.99 -1.88
CA LYS A 142 -0.60 2.85 -2.27
C LYS A 142 -1.49 2.16 -1.23
N TRP A 143 -0.93 1.64 -0.18
CA TRP A 143 -1.64 0.93 0.88
C TRP A 143 -2.30 1.87 1.90
N SER A 144 -1.85 3.12 2.00
CA SER A 144 -2.41 4.14 2.88
C SER A 144 -2.51 5.49 2.18
N LYS A 145 -3.63 6.18 2.39
CA LYS A 145 -3.83 7.54 1.90
C LYS A 145 -2.82 8.51 2.50
N LYS A 146 -2.49 8.34 3.79
CA LYS A 146 -1.53 9.19 4.49
C LYS A 146 -0.12 8.92 3.99
N ALA A 147 0.31 7.65 3.91
CA ALA A 147 1.61 7.29 3.35
C ALA A 147 1.78 7.82 1.92
N MET A 148 0.73 7.71 1.08
CA MET A 148 0.71 8.29 -0.25
C MET A 148 0.89 9.81 -0.24
N GLN A 149 0.22 10.54 0.63
CA GLN A 149 0.37 12.00 0.74
C GLN A 149 1.76 12.39 1.21
N GLU A 150 2.26 11.73 2.25
CA GLU A 150 3.57 11.98 2.84
C GLU A 150 4.70 11.67 1.86
N SER A 151 4.55 10.68 0.96
CA SER A 151 5.56 10.41 -0.06
C SER A 151 5.84 11.60 -0.99
N PHE A 152 4.91 12.56 -1.08
CA PHE A 152 5.08 13.81 -1.84
C PHE A 152 5.64 14.97 -1.03
N PHE A 153 6.02 14.76 0.23
CA PHE A 153 6.81 15.74 0.95
C PHE A 153 8.20 15.90 0.33
N LEU A 154 8.67 17.13 0.24
CA LEU A 154 9.97 17.44 -0.36
C LEU A 154 11.15 16.91 0.48
N THR A 155 10.90 16.45 1.69
CA THR A 155 11.82 15.65 2.51
C THR A 155 12.09 14.24 1.98
N ASN A 156 11.27 13.74 1.05
CA ASN A 156 11.44 12.48 0.31
C ASN A 156 11.95 12.69 -1.12
N ILE A 157 12.26 13.92 -1.51
CA ILE A 157 12.53 14.26 -2.90
C ILE A 157 13.98 14.71 -3.06
N CYS A 158 14.64 14.16 -4.06
CA CYS A 158 15.95 14.58 -4.50
C CYS A 158 15.90 15.21 -5.91
N PRO A 159 16.81 16.16 -6.25
CA PRO A 159 16.92 16.67 -7.60
C PRO A 159 17.53 15.62 -8.53
N VAL A 160 16.81 15.34 -9.63
CA VAL A 160 17.22 14.36 -10.65
C VAL A 160 17.37 15.05 -12.00
N SER A 161 18.48 14.85 -12.70
CA SER A 161 18.65 15.41 -14.03
C SER A 161 17.73 14.72 -15.05
N TYR A 162 17.13 15.49 -15.93
CA TYR A 162 16.20 15.01 -16.96
C TYR A 162 16.80 13.96 -17.90
N THR A 163 18.09 14.05 -18.16
CA THR A 163 18.81 13.08 -19.00
C THR A 163 18.91 11.71 -18.35
N HIS A 164 18.93 11.64 -17.01
CA HIS A 164 19.03 10.38 -16.27
C HIS A 164 17.69 9.63 -16.26
N LEU A 165 16.59 10.32 -16.11
CA LEU A 165 15.24 9.72 -16.14
C LEU A 165 14.91 9.10 -17.50
N ARG A 166 15.30 9.75 -18.61
CA ARG A 166 15.07 9.22 -19.96
C ARG A 166 15.91 7.99 -20.29
N ALA A 167 17.09 7.84 -19.72
CA ALA A 167 17.95 6.69 -19.98
C ALA A 167 17.35 5.37 -19.45
N HIS A 168 16.52 5.44 -18.40
CA HIS A 168 15.83 4.26 -17.85
C HIS A 168 14.47 3.96 -18.49
N GLU A 169 13.87 4.91 -19.22
CA GLU A 169 12.59 4.72 -19.91
C GLU A 169 12.72 4.14 -21.33
N THR A 170 13.92 4.14 -21.90
CA THR A 170 14.13 3.73 -23.30
C THR A 170 14.52 2.27 -23.49
N GLU A 171 14.63 1.47 -22.44
CA GLU A 171 14.97 0.03 -22.55
C GLU A 171 13.76 -0.93 -22.52
N LEU A 172 12.53 -0.43 -22.63
CA LEU A 172 11.31 -1.25 -22.62
C LEU A 172 10.45 -1.10 -23.89
N HIS A 173 11.13 -1.15 -25.08
CA HIS A 173 10.37 -1.36 -26.34
C HIS A 173 11.08 -2.35 -27.23
#